data_781d42caa0154350ed8e5183f2826c4f
#
_entry.id   781d42caa0154350ed8e5183f2826c4f
#
_cell.length_a   1.000
_cell.length_b   1.000
_cell.length_c   1.000
_cell.angle_alpha   90.00
_cell.angle_beta   90.00
_cell.angle_gamma   90.00
#
_symmetry.space_group_name_H-M   'P 1'
#
loop_
_entity.id
_entity.type
_entity.pdbx_description
1 polymer ?
#
loop_
_entity_poly.entity_id
_entity_poly.type
_entity_poly.pdbx_seq_one_letter_code
_entity_poly.pdbx_strand_id
1 'polypeptide(L)'
;KVVRYLPDPANEGLVYHTNHPVANDDVKPWYTNFTKQVLAGKANDDNSVIRMQSLINRLNKPVAEITDIVLKETFRSKDDLQNPVCRTYTVGKAGFTFSSVVLSLGATPSIQLTNGSPDLSEYVMHIFN
;
A
#
# COMPACT_ATOMS: atom_id res chain seq x y z
N LYS A 1 15.47 -0.34 18.33
CA LYS A 1 14.17 0.09 18.88
C LYS A 1 13.05 -0.65 18.14
N VAL A 2 12.14 -1.30 18.87
CA VAL A 2 10.94 -1.91 18.27
C VAL A 2 9.84 -0.86 18.33
N VAL A 3 9.27 -0.53 17.17
CA VAL A 3 8.12 0.36 17.07
C VAL A 3 6.88 -0.49 16.85
N ARG A 4 5.90 -0.35 17.74
CA ARG A 4 4.60 -1.00 17.59
C ARG A 4 3.67 -0.05 16.84
N TYR A 5 3.21 -0.48 15.69
CA TYR A 5 2.18 0.23 14.93
C TYR A 5 0.81 -0.25 15.39
N LEU A 6 0.05 0.64 15.99
CA LEU A 6 -1.32 0.33 16.46
C LEU A 6 -2.33 0.97 15.52
N PRO A 7 -3.46 0.28 15.23
CA PRO A 7 -4.56 0.90 14.52
C PRO A 7 -5.01 2.19 15.21
N ASP A 8 -5.21 3.23 14.43
CA ASP A 8 -5.79 4.47 14.91
C ASP A 8 -7.31 4.29 15.01
N PRO A 9 -7.93 4.44 16.20
CA PRO A 9 -9.37 4.38 16.34
C PRO A 9 -10.13 5.38 15.45
N ALA A 10 -9.52 6.54 15.15
CA ALA A 10 -10.10 7.53 14.24
C ALA A 10 -10.19 7.05 12.78
N ASN A 11 -9.41 6.04 12.41
CA ASN A 11 -9.44 5.38 11.10
C ASN A 11 -10.12 3.99 11.16
N GLU A 12 -11.00 3.78 12.14
CA GLU A 12 -11.75 2.51 12.31
C GLU A 12 -10.83 1.27 12.37
N GLY A 13 -9.59 1.43 12.83
CA GLY A 13 -8.61 0.36 12.93
C GLY A 13 -7.85 0.04 11.65
N LEU A 14 -8.05 0.79 10.57
CA LEU A 14 -7.30 0.61 9.32
C LEU A 14 -5.85 1.09 9.50
N VAL A 15 -4.89 0.24 9.11
CA VAL A 15 -3.46 0.58 9.08
C VAL A 15 -2.90 0.28 7.70
N TYR A 16 -2.24 1.25 7.11
CA TYR A 16 -1.53 1.07 5.85
C TYR A 16 -0.17 1.79 5.89
N HIS A 17 0.76 1.32 5.10
CA HIS A 17 2.13 1.77 5.12
C HIS A 17 2.80 1.60 3.75
N THR A 18 3.71 2.50 3.41
CA THR A 18 4.68 2.36 2.31
C THR A 18 6.11 2.34 2.88
N ASN A 19 7.13 2.63 2.09
CA ASN A 19 8.52 2.44 2.51
C ASN A 19 9.09 3.57 3.38
N HIS A 20 8.29 4.49 3.88
CA HIS A 20 8.77 5.62 4.67
C HIS A 20 8.48 5.48 6.16
N PRO A 21 9.28 6.10 7.03
CA PRO A 21 9.07 6.04 8.47
C PRO A 21 7.88 6.90 8.88
N VAL A 22 6.84 6.29 9.45
CA VAL A 22 5.64 7.00 9.91
C VAL A 22 5.52 7.06 11.44
N ALA A 23 6.31 6.26 12.15
CA ALA A 23 6.21 6.10 13.60
C ALA A 23 7.49 6.44 14.38
N ASN A 24 8.57 6.84 13.71
CA ASN A 24 9.82 7.22 14.34
C ASN A 24 9.80 8.70 14.72
N ASP A 25 9.82 9.00 16.00
CA ASP A 25 9.72 10.37 16.53
C ASP A 25 10.92 11.25 16.14
N ASP A 26 12.08 10.65 15.87
CA ASP A 26 13.31 11.32 15.46
C ASP A 26 13.28 11.77 13.99
N VAL A 27 12.66 11.01 13.09
CA VAL A 27 12.61 11.32 11.65
C VAL A 27 11.24 11.80 11.16
N LYS A 28 10.17 11.55 11.93
CA LYS A 28 8.81 11.89 11.57
C LYS A 28 8.58 13.39 11.27
N PRO A 29 9.12 14.35 12.05
CA PRO A 29 8.94 15.78 11.75
C PRO A 29 9.55 16.16 10.40
N TRP A 30 10.76 15.68 10.11
CA TRP A 30 11.42 15.91 8.84
C TRP A 30 10.62 15.31 7.69
N TYR A 31 10.20 14.05 7.84
CA TYR A 31 9.45 13.35 6.80
C TYR A 31 8.07 13.96 6.54
N THR A 32 7.40 14.45 7.58
CA THR A 32 6.13 15.17 7.43
C THR A 32 6.29 16.43 6.59
N ASN A 33 7.38 17.20 6.82
CA ASN A 33 7.66 18.38 6.01
C ASN A 33 8.03 18.03 4.57
N PHE A 34 8.86 17.01 4.37
CA PHE A 34 9.23 16.50 3.06
C PHE A 34 8.00 16.04 2.26
N THR A 35 7.11 15.26 2.89
CA THR A 35 5.84 14.83 2.28
C THR A 35 5.01 16.02 1.78
N LYS A 36 4.87 17.07 2.60
CA LYS A 36 4.16 18.29 2.20
C LYS A 36 4.79 18.96 0.98
N GLN A 37 6.12 18.99 0.90
CA GLN A 37 6.83 19.58 -0.22
C GLN A 37 6.68 18.74 -1.50
N VAL A 38 6.75 17.42 -1.41
CA VAL A 38 6.51 16.51 -2.55
C VAL A 38 5.10 16.68 -3.10
N LEU A 39 4.09 16.63 -2.25
CA LEU A 39 2.68 16.78 -2.66
C LEU A 39 2.37 18.18 -3.21
N ALA A 40 3.14 19.19 -2.82
CA ALA A 40 3.05 20.54 -3.37
C ALA A 40 3.88 20.74 -4.66
N GLY A 41 4.56 19.71 -5.17
CA GLY A 41 5.45 19.78 -6.33
C GLY A 41 6.71 20.62 -6.11
N LYS A 42 7.11 20.83 -4.85
CA LYS A 42 8.27 21.68 -4.47
C LYS A 42 9.53 20.87 -4.15
N ALA A 43 9.43 19.57 -4.07
CA ALA A 43 10.54 18.67 -3.89
C ALA A 43 10.47 17.55 -4.94
N ASN A 44 11.62 16.95 -5.24
CA ASN A 44 11.66 15.79 -6.10
C ASN A 44 10.85 14.66 -5.49
N ASP A 45 10.24 13.90 -6.38
CA ASP A 45 9.35 12.82 -6.06
C ASP A 45 10.02 11.75 -5.21
N ASP A 46 9.40 11.45 -4.09
CA ASP A 46 9.57 10.18 -3.41
C ASP A 46 8.39 9.29 -3.81
N ASN A 47 8.68 8.31 -4.63
CA ASN A 47 7.72 7.29 -5.05
C ASN A 47 6.89 6.72 -3.88
N SER A 48 7.48 6.64 -2.69
CA SER A 48 6.80 6.19 -1.48
C SER A 48 5.68 7.13 -1.03
N VAL A 49 5.89 8.45 -1.14
CA VAL A 49 4.90 9.48 -0.79
C VAL A 49 3.70 9.41 -1.73
N ILE A 50 3.94 9.38 -3.04
CA ILE A 50 2.87 9.35 -4.04
C ILE A 50 2.06 8.06 -3.95
N ARG A 51 2.72 6.91 -3.79
CA ARG A 51 2.03 5.63 -3.57
C ARG A 51 1.18 5.64 -2.29
N MET A 52 1.70 6.25 -1.20
CA MET A 52 0.94 6.39 0.04
C MET A 52 -0.31 7.22 -0.18
N GLN A 53 -0.22 8.32 -0.93
CA GLN A 53 -1.39 9.13 -1.26
C GLN A 53 -2.42 8.34 -2.08
N SER A 54 -1.98 7.51 -3.01
CA SER A 54 -2.88 6.61 -3.75
C SER A 54 -3.60 5.61 -2.83
N LEU A 55 -2.88 5.03 -1.85
CA LEU A 55 -3.49 4.15 -0.85
C LEU A 55 -4.54 4.91 -0.01
N ILE A 56 -4.19 6.10 0.50
CA ILE A 56 -5.11 6.95 1.27
C ILE A 56 -6.38 7.22 0.47
N ASN A 57 -6.25 7.68 -0.77
CA ASN A 57 -7.39 8.04 -1.60
C ASN A 57 -8.33 6.84 -1.87
N ARG A 58 -7.78 5.64 -2.07
CA ARG A 58 -8.56 4.43 -2.35
C ARG A 58 -9.19 3.82 -1.12
N LEU A 59 -8.53 3.94 0.03
CA LEU A 59 -8.94 3.31 1.29
C LEU A 59 -9.61 4.29 2.27
N ASN A 60 -9.80 5.56 1.87
CA ASN A 60 -10.52 6.56 2.66
C ASN A 60 -12.05 6.32 2.56
N LYS A 61 -12.50 5.25 3.20
CA LYS A 61 -13.91 4.82 3.26
C LYS A 61 -14.13 4.00 4.54
N PRO A 62 -15.38 3.78 4.96
CA PRO A 62 -15.69 2.94 6.11
C PRO A 62 -15.04 1.55 6.00
N VAL A 63 -14.50 1.05 7.11
CA VAL A 63 -13.79 -0.26 7.12
C VAL A 63 -14.69 -1.39 6.61
N ALA A 64 -15.98 -1.35 6.88
CA ALA A 64 -16.93 -2.34 6.36
C ALA A 64 -16.98 -2.40 4.82
N GLU A 65 -16.55 -1.34 4.13
CA GLU A 65 -16.45 -1.28 2.67
C GLU A 65 -15.09 -1.72 2.12
N ILE A 66 -14.09 -1.93 3.00
CA ILE A 66 -12.75 -2.40 2.63
C ILE A 66 -12.78 -3.93 2.50
N THR A 67 -13.33 -4.39 1.40
CA THR A 67 -13.37 -5.81 1.06
C THR A 67 -12.04 -6.28 0.45
N ASP A 68 -11.88 -7.60 0.31
CA ASP A 68 -10.74 -8.19 -0.42
C ASP A 68 -10.67 -7.70 -1.88
N ILE A 69 -11.82 -7.45 -2.51
CA ILE A 69 -11.89 -6.87 -3.85
C ILE A 69 -11.29 -5.46 -3.86
N VAL A 70 -11.67 -4.61 -2.92
CA VAL A 70 -11.13 -3.24 -2.80
C VAL A 70 -9.61 -3.28 -2.58
N LEU A 71 -9.12 -4.19 -1.75
CA LEU A 71 -7.68 -4.35 -1.51
C LEU A 71 -6.95 -4.81 -2.79
N LYS A 72 -7.46 -5.80 -3.51
CA LYS A 72 -6.88 -6.29 -4.76
C LYS A 72 -6.82 -5.19 -5.82
N GLU A 73 -7.90 -4.44 -5.99
CA GLU A 73 -7.94 -3.30 -6.92
C GLU A 73 -6.98 -2.18 -6.51
N THR A 74 -6.82 -1.96 -5.21
CA THR A 74 -5.84 -1.01 -4.69
C THR A 74 -4.41 -1.47 -5.02
N PHE A 75 -4.10 -2.75 -4.82
CA PHE A 75 -2.78 -3.30 -5.13
C PHE A 75 -2.47 -3.37 -6.63
N ARG A 76 -3.49 -3.40 -7.49
CA ARG A 76 -3.37 -3.33 -8.96
C ARG A 76 -3.25 -1.91 -9.50
N SER A 77 -3.43 -0.90 -8.65
CA SER A 77 -3.67 0.48 -9.11
C SER A 77 -2.45 1.16 -9.72
N LYS A 78 -2.74 2.02 -10.68
CA LYS A 78 -1.79 2.87 -11.41
C LYS A 78 -2.34 4.31 -11.49
N ASP A 79 -2.82 4.84 -10.36
CA ASP A 79 -3.42 6.18 -10.30
C ASP A 79 -2.42 7.27 -10.68
N ASP A 80 -1.16 7.08 -10.29
CA ASP A 80 -0.03 7.84 -10.81
C ASP A 80 0.81 6.92 -11.70
N LEU A 81 0.95 7.27 -12.98
CA LEU A 81 1.66 6.42 -13.95
C LEU A 81 3.18 6.41 -13.75
N GLN A 82 3.75 7.42 -13.09
CA GLN A 82 5.17 7.48 -12.78
C GLN A 82 5.49 6.78 -11.46
N ASN A 83 4.55 6.82 -10.52
CA ASN A 83 4.68 6.26 -9.17
C ASN A 83 3.50 5.34 -8.82
N PRO A 84 3.23 4.30 -9.63
CA PRO A 84 2.08 3.44 -9.41
C PRO A 84 2.25 2.58 -8.16
N VAL A 85 1.14 2.19 -7.53
CA VAL A 85 1.14 1.16 -6.47
C VAL A 85 1.60 -0.17 -7.07
N CYS A 86 1.04 -0.55 -8.21
CA CYS A 86 1.50 -1.70 -8.98
C CYS A 86 2.42 -1.27 -10.12
N ARG A 87 3.69 -1.63 -10.02
CA ARG A 87 4.68 -1.41 -11.09
C ARG A 87 4.74 -2.60 -12.02
N THR A 88 4.40 -2.39 -13.28
CA THR A 88 4.62 -3.41 -14.31
C THR A 88 6.12 -3.56 -14.61
N TYR A 89 6.57 -4.79 -14.81
CA TYR A 89 7.93 -5.04 -15.27
C TYR A 89 8.17 -4.35 -16.63
N THR A 90 9.27 -3.65 -16.73
CA THR A 90 9.74 -3.03 -17.98
C THR A 90 11.24 -3.29 -18.12
N VAL A 91 11.65 -3.80 -19.26
CA VAL A 91 13.06 -4.08 -19.55
C VAL A 91 13.91 -2.81 -19.37
N GLY A 92 15.00 -2.93 -18.63
CA GLY A 92 15.92 -1.82 -18.35
C GLY A 92 15.45 -0.84 -17.25
N LYS A 93 14.30 -1.06 -16.64
CA LYS A 93 13.83 -0.29 -15.48
C LYS A 93 14.04 -1.08 -14.19
N ALA A 94 14.57 -0.40 -13.18
CA ALA A 94 14.72 -1.00 -11.85
C ALA A 94 13.38 -1.01 -11.11
N GLY A 95 13.06 -2.13 -10.49
CA GLY A 95 11.93 -2.30 -9.61
C GLY A 95 10.59 -2.53 -10.33
N PHE A 96 9.92 -3.60 -9.95
CA PHE A 96 8.56 -3.93 -10.35
C PHE A 96 7.84 -4.63 -9.18
N THR A 97 6.52 -4.68 -9.24
CA THR A 97 5.72 -5.42 -8.27
C THR A 97 5.72 -6.90 -8.65
N PHE A 98 6.44 -7.68 -7.88
CA PHE A 98 6.63 -9.12 -8.17
C PHE A 98 5.37 -9.92 -7.89
N SER A 99 4.68 -9.63 -6.79
CA SER A 99 3.48 -10.35 -6.34
C SER A 99 2.69 -9.47 -5.38
N SER A 100 1.46 -9.87 -5.13
CA SER A 100 0.59 -9.30 -4.10
C SER A 100 -0.08 -10.39 -3.30
N VAL A 101 -0.28 -10.13 -2.00
CA VAL A 101 -0.86 -11.10 -1.06
C VAL A 101 -1.97 -10.42 -0.27
N VAL A 102 -3.11 -11.08 -0.16
CA VAL A 102 -4.21 -10.74 0.74
C VAL A 102 -4.43 -11.88 1.71
N LEU A 103 -4.33 -11.57 3.00
CA LEU A 103 -4.57 -12.53 4.09
C LEU A 103 -5.91 -12.23 4.75
N SER A 104 -6.75 -13.23 4.89
CA SER A 104 -7.97 -13.21 5.70
C SER A 104 -7.75 -14.06 6.95
N LEU A 105 -7.84 -13.43 8.13
CA LEU A 105 -7.58 -14.08 9.42
C LEU A 105 -8.88 -14.33 10.22
N GLY A 106 -10.00 -14.51 9.53
CA GLY A 106 -11.30 -14.82 10.14
C GLY A 106 -11.43 -16.29 10.60
N ALA A 107 -12.66 -16.74 10.81
CA ALA A 107 -12.97 -18.11 11.25
C ALA A 107 -12.46 -19.17 10.26
N THR A 108 -12.40 -18.85 8.98
CA THR A 108 -11.77 -19.70 7.96
C THR A 108 -10.62 -18.91 7.35
N PRO A 109 -9.39 -19.08 7.87
CA PRO A 109 -8.23 -18.34 7.38
C PRO A 109 -7.92 -18.70 5.94
N SER A 110 -7.57 -17.68 5.16
CA SER A 110 -7.18 -17.88 3.76
C SER A 110 -6.07 -16.93 3.35
N ILE A 111 -5.33 -17.32 2.33
CA ILE A 111 -4.37 -16.48 1.63
C ILE A 111 -4.77 -16.42 0.16
N GLN A 112 -4.76 -15.22 -0.40
CA GLN A 112 -4.93 -14.99 -1.82
C GLN A 112 -3.66 -14.33 -2.33
N LEU A 113 -3.03 -14.91 -3.33
CA LEU A 113 -1.78 -14.41 -3.87
C LEU A 113 -1.77 -14.43 -5.40
N THR A 114 -1.00 -13.52 -6.00
CA THR A 114 -0.77 -13.50 -7.43
C THR A 114 0.53 -14.24 -7.77
N ASN A 115 0.49 -15.04 -8.83
CA ASN A 115 1.68 -15.69 -9.38
C ASN A 115 2.40 -14.77 -10.39
N GLY A 116 2.80 -13.60 -9.91
CA GLY A 116 3.39 -12.54 -10.72
C GLY A 116 2.80 -11.18 -10.37
N SER A 117 3.07 -10.17 -11.18
CA SER A 117 2.55 -8.82 -10.96
C SER A 117 1.02 -8.81 -10.91
N PRO A 118 0.39 -8.17 -9.91
CA PRO A 118 -1.06 -8.25 -9.70
C PRO A 118 -1.90 -7.63 -10.82
N ASP A 119 -1.33 -6.78 -11.66
CA ASP A 119 -1.98 -6.23 -12.85
C ASP A 119 -2.01 -7.18 -14.06
N LEU A 120 -1.19 -8.24 -14.02
CA LEU A 120 -1.06 -9.23 -15.09
C LEU A 120 -1.46 -10.66 -14.65
N SER A 121 -1.77 -10.83 -13.36
CA SER A 121 -2.03 -12.14 -12.77
C SER A 121 -3.31 -12.14 -11.93
N GLU A 122 -4.03 -13.25 -11.96
CA GLU A 122 -5.18 -13.44 -11.09
C GLU A 122 -4.75 -13.88 -9.69
N TYR A 123 -5.55 -13.53 -8.69
CA TYR A 123 -5.39 -14.01 -7.32
C TYR A 123 -5.90 -15.43 -7.19
N VAL A 124 -5.04 -16.30 -6.72
CA VAL A 124 -5.37 -17.69 -6.38
C VAL A 124 -5.59 -17.80 -4.89
N MET A 125 -6.73 -18.34 -4.47
CA MET A 125 -7.09 -18.52 -3.07
C MET A 125 -6.64 -19.88 -2.56
N HIS A 126 -6.03 -19.88 -1.37
CA HIS A 126 -5.71 -21.06 -0.58
C HIS A 126 -6.35 -20.95 0.78
N ILE A 127 -7.08 -21.96 1.19
CA ILE A 127 -7.76 -22.03 2.49
C ILE A 127 -6.91 -22.90 3.41
N PHE A 128 -6.71 -22.46 4.63
CA PHE A 128 -6.06 -23.26 5.66
C PHE A 128 -7.11 -24.07 6.40
N ASN A 129 -6.96 -25.39 6.38
CA ASN A 129 -7.82 -26.36 7.09
C ASN A 129 -7.23 -26.66 8.47
#